data_e5d6f70bfd6d3cefa9c7f045658cff61
#
_entry.id   e5d6f70bfd6d3cefa9c7f045658cff61
#
_cell.length_a   1.000
_cell.length_b   1.000
_cell.length_c   1.000
_cell.angle_alpha   90.00
_cell.angle_beta   90.00
_cell.angle_gamma   90.00
#
_symmetry.space_group_name_H-M   'P 1'
#
loop_
_entity.id
_entity.type
_entity.pdbx_description
1 polymer ?
#
loop_
_entity_poly.entity_id
_entity_poly.type
_entity_poly.pdbx_seq_one_letter_code
_entity_poly.pdbx_strand_id
1 'polypeptide(L)'
;MEVKDIFDIRKEGRTEEAYRAICQIYAHHHGPHTNLCMFWCSNDMFKKSAKTHDVEAMRQMLGNMVKIYPEIKDEKGEAARSIARAAVAMDKEVKDFNLIYFMPWFDKLTDEDWKPYTVNNHQVPSLGQQVVNHLMKDIQTRDIDYINKVADLFRQAMQKAPGYKLNLRHLAQLHIILGQSDKALQTYKRLLRRYKDAYLFAELASIVNDETQKMALFCQAILHQTQEKFAAKYHLELGLLLKKHGMKSRAVYEFTCCAGIRKRHGLPITPFLDRQLNELREIIPVSQSEEQALYLRSKAVVEALIMN
;
A
#
# COMPACT_ATOMS: atom_id res chain seq x y z
N MET A 1 -15.95 -17.48 -39.32
CA MET A 1 -15.75 -16.18 -38.67
C MET A 1 -14.28 -15.81 -38.78
N GLU A 2 -13.97 -14.65 -39.28
CA GLU A 2 -12.59 -14.17 -39.40
C GLU A 2 -12.13 -13.46 -38.12
N VAL A 3 -10.82 -13.33 -37.90
CA VAL A 3 -10.26 -12.62 -36.71
C VAL A 3 -10.74 -11.17 -36.67
N LYS A 4 -10.95 -10.53 -37.82
CA LYS A 4 -11.48 -9.17 -37.91
C LYS A 4 -12.88 -9.05 -37.30
N ASP A 5 -13.77 -9.98 -37.58
CA ASP A 5 -15.15 -9.99 -37.05
C ASP A 5 -15.11 -10.09 -35.52
N ILE A 6 -14.15 -10.85 -34.97
CA ILE A 6 -13.99 -10.99 -33.50
C ILE A 6 -13.56 -9.68 -32.85
N PHE A 7 -12.69 -8.90 -33.49
CA PHE A 7 -12.34 -7.56 -33.00
C PHE A 7 -13.55 -6.63 -32.97
N ASP A 8 -14.49 -6.77 -33.90
CA ASP A 8 -15.69 -5.94 -33.91
C ASP A 8 -16.67 -6.37 -32.82
N ILE A 9 -16.90 -7.68 -32.64
CA ILE A 9 -17.66 -8.24 -31.49
C ILE A 9 -17.09 -7.74 -30.16
N ARG A 10 -15.74 -7.76 -30.02
CA ARG A 10 -15.06 -7.24 -28.84
C ARG A 10 -15.32 -5.75 -28.59
N LYS A 11 -15.27 -4.90 -29.65
CA LYS A 11 -15.56 -3.46 -29.55
C LYS A 11 -17.02 -3.17 -29.16
N GLU A 12 -17.95 -4.04 -29.52
CA GLU A 12 -19.35 -4.01 -29.10
C GLU A 12 -19.54 -4.38 -27.62
N GLY A 13 -18.48 -4.77 -26.92
CA GLY A 13 -18.53 -5.18 -25.50
C GLY A 13 -19.01 -6.61 -25.26
N ARG A 14 -19.17 -7.42 -26.32
CA ARG A 14 -19.57 -8.83 -26.27
C ARG A 14 -18.37 -9.73 -25.93
N THR A 15 -17.78 -9.46 -24.75
CA THR A 15 -16.47 -9.97 -24.33
C THR A 15 -16.39 -11.51 -24.34
N GLU A 16 -17.39 -12.18 -23.77
CA GLU A 16 -17.39 -13.66 -23.68
C GLU A 16 -17.53 -14.33 -25.05
N GLU A 17 -18.34 -13.74 -25.92
CA GLU A 17 -18.54 -14.24 -27.27
C GLU A 17 -17.26 -14.08 -28.08
N ALA A 18 -16.62 -12.90 -28.03
CA ALA A 18 -15.34 -12.67 -28.67
C ALA A 18 -14.27 -13.64 -28.16
N TYR A 19 -14.21 -13.86 -26.86
CA TYR A 19 -13.23 -14.79 -26.26
C TYR A 19 -13.46 -16.24 -26.69
N ARG A 20 -14.72 -16.73 -26.69
CA ARG A 20 -15.03 -18.08 -27.18
C ARG A 20 -14.68 -18.26 -28.67
N ALA A 21 -15.01 -17.28 -29.49
CA ALA A 21 -14.72 -17.31 -30.90
C ALA A 21 -13.21 -17.35 -31.19
N ILE A 22 -12.42 -16.49 -30.52
CA ILE A 22 -10.98 -16.51 -30.73
C ILE A 22 -10.32 -17.77 -30.20
N CYS A 23 -10.79 -18.37 -29.13
CA CYS A 23 -10.28 -19.64 -28.62
C CYS A 23 -10.39 -20.78 -29.68
N GLN A 24 -11.51 -20.82 -30.40
CA GLN A 24 -11.70 -21.81 -31.49
C GLN A 24 -10.68 -21.64 -32.61
N ILE A 25 -10.40 -20.41 -33.03
CA ILE A 25 -9.39 -20.12 -34.06
C ILE A 25 -7.99 -20.39 -33.51
N TYR A 26 -7.70 -19.92 -32.32
CA TYR A 26 -6.39 -20.03 -31.67
C TYR A 26 -5.95 -21.48 -31.44
N ALA A 27 -6.89 -22.41 -31.26
CA ALA A 27 -6.60 -23.84 -31.12
C ALA A 27 -5.89 -24.45 -32.38
N HIS A 28 -6.06 -23.83 -33.54
CA HIS A 28 -5.58 -24.38 -34.82
C HIS A 28 -4.68 -23.42 -35.58
N HIS A 29 -4.69 -22.13 -35.23
CA HIS A 29 -3.95 -21.13 -35.99
C HIS A 29 -3.32 -20.09 -35.04
N HIS A 30 -1.99 -19.98 -35.12
CA HIS A 30 -1.19 -18.99 -34.42
C HIS A 30 -0.53 -18.05 -35.43
N GLY A 31 -0.96 -16.82 -35.45
CA GLY A 31 -0.41 -15.76 -36.30
C GLY A 31 -0.51 -14.41 -35.65
N PRO A 32 0.18 -13.40 -36.19
CA PRO A 32 0.26 -12.08 -35.50
C PRO A 32 -1.10 -11.49 -35.16
N HIS A 33 -2.09 -11.56 -36.07
CA HIS A 33 -3.45 -11.05 -35.83
C HIS A 33 -4.23 -11.90 -34.84
N THR A 34 -4.10 -13.21 -34.90
CA THR A 34 -4.74 -14.16 -34.00
C THR A 34 -4.19 -14.00 -32.58
N ASN A 35 -2.87 -13.92 -32.44
CA ASN A 35 -2.19 -13.70 -31.18
C ASN A 35 -2.60 -12.37 -30.54
N LEU A 36 -2.63 -11.29 -31.33
CA LEU A 36 -3.08 -9.98 -30.89
C LEU A 36 -4.55 -9.99 -30.42
N CYS A 37 -5.43 -10.64 -31.20
CA CYS A 37 -6.84 -10.77 -30.83
C CYS A 37 -7.03 -11.59 -29.56
N MET A 38 -6.34 -12.72 -29.43
CA MET A 38 -6.38 -13.57 -28.22
C MET A 38 -5.87 -12.81 -26.99
N PHE A 39 -4.79 -12.03 -27.12
CA PHE A 39 -4.29 -11.18 -26.05
C PHE A 39 -5.36 -10.20 -25.54
N TRP A 40 -5.96 -9.45 -26.47
CA TRP A 40 -6.93 -8.43 -26.09
C TRP A 40 -8.26 -9.00 -25.57
N CYS A 41 -8.72 -10.14 -26.12
CA CYS A 41 -9.88 -10.84 -25.56
C CYS A 41 -9.59 -11.37 -24.15
N SER A 42 -8.39 -11.91 -23.90
CA SER A 42 -7.96 -12.32 -22.55
C SER A 42 -7.92 -11.12 -21.57
N ASN A 43 -7.42 -9.96 -22.02
CA ASN A 43 -7.41 -8.75 -21.21
C ASN A 43 -8.83 -8.28 -20.84
N ASP A 44 -9.78 -8.34 -21.76
CA ASP A 44 -11.15 -7.93 -21.48
C ASP A 44 -11.87 -8.93 -20.58
N MET A 45 -11.61 -10.24 -20.74
CA MET A 45 -12.06 -11.27 -19.80
C MET A 45 -11.46 -11.07 -18.42
N PHE A 46 -10.15 -10.75 -18.31
CA PHE A 46 -9.53 -10.39 -17.05
C PHE A 46 -10.27 -9.24 -16.34
N LYS A 47 -10.56 -8.14 -17.07
CA LYS A 47 -11.29 -7.00 -16.52
C LYS A 47 -12.69 -7.37 -16.02
N LYS A 48 -13.36 -8.28 -16.72
CA LYS A 48 -14.67 -8.80 -16.31
C LYS A 48 -14.55 -9.61 -15.03
N SER A 49 -13.63 -10.56 -14.96
CA SER A 49 -13.38 -11.40 -13.78
C SER A 49 -12.96 -10.57 -12.57
N ALA A 50 -12.16 -9.51 -12.78
CA ALA A 50 -11.78 -8.59 -11.71
C ALA A 50 -12.97 -7.83 -11.09
N LYS A 51 -14.02 -7.53 -11.85
CA LYS A 51 -15.26 -6.91 -11.33
C LYS A 51 -16.09 -7.86 -10.47
N THR A 52 -15.97 -9.16 -10.69
CA THR A 52 -16.66 -10.21 -9.95
C THR A 52 -15.80 -10.87 -8.88
N HIS A 53 -14.54 -10.42 -8.73
CA HIS A 53 -13.53 -11.01 -7.83
C HIS A 53 -13.29 -12.51 -8.09
N ASP A 54 -13.46 -12.96 -9.33
CA ASP A 54 -13.16 -14.33 -9.74
C ASP A 54 -11.64 -14.48 -9.96
N VAL A 55 -10.94 -14.79 -8.86
CA VAL A 55 -9.48 -14.87 -8.80
C VAL A 55 -8.91 -15.94 -9.75
N GLU A 56 -9.61 -17.07 -9.91
CA GLU A 56 -9.12 -18.16 -10.75
C GLU A 56 -9.20 -17.77 -12.23
N ALA A 57 -10.31 -17.19 -12.67
CA ALA A 57 -10.42 -16.64 -14.02
C ALA A 57 -9.43 -15.51 -14.27
N MET A 58 -9.22 -14.59 -13.29
CA MET A 58 -8.19 -13.55 -13.39
C MET A 58 -6.81 -14.17 -13.60
N ARG A 59 -6.44 -15.19 -12.83
CA ARG A 59 -5.13 -15.88 -12.94
C ARG A 59 -4.94 -16.52 -14.32
N GLN A 60 -5.97 -17.22 -14.81
CA GLN A 60 -5.95 -17.84 -16.12
C GLN A 60 -5.77 -16.79 -17.23
N MET A 61 -6.54 -15.71 -17.18
CA MET A 61 -6.47 -14.66 -18.20
C MET A 61 -5.12 -13.92 -18.20
N LEU A 62 -4.59 -13.60 -17.02
CA LEU A 62 -3.25 -13.02 -16.91
C LEU A 62 -2.18 -13.98 -17.43
N GLY A 63 -2.27 -15.27 -17.13
CA GLY A 63 -1.39 -16.30 -17.67
C GLY A 63 -1.40 -16.35 -19.19
N ASN A 64 -2.59 -16.28 -19.81
CA ASN A 64 -2.73 -16.21 -21.28
C ASN A 64 -2.06 -14.95 -21.83
N MET A 65 -2.29 -13.76 -21.23
CA MET A 65 -1.67 -12.52 -21.68
C MET A 65 -0.14 -12.59 -21.63
N VAL A 66 0.42 -13.10 -20.54
CA VAL A 66 1.88 -13.26 -20.36
C VAL A 66 2.46 -14.23 -21.40
N LYS A 67 1.80 -15.37 -21.62
CA LYS A 67 2.24 -16.39 -22.57
C LYS A 67 2.25 -15.89 -24.02
N ILE A 68 1.25 -15.09 -24.39
CA ILE A 68 1.08 -14.60 -25.77
C ILE A 68 1.95 -13.35 -26.03
N TYR A 69 2.27 -12.58 -24.99
CA TYR A 69 2.98 -11.30 -25.14
C TYR A 69 4.24 -11.34 -26.03
N PRO A 70 5.13 -12.35 -25.96
CA PRO A 70 6.31 -12.43 -26.82
C PRO A 70 5.98 -12.51 -28.33
N GLU A 71 4.80 -12.96 -28.67
CA GLU A 71 4.35 -13.22 -30.05
C GLU A 71 3.61 -12.01 -30.68
N ILE A 72 3.47 -10.91 -29.92
CA ILE A 72 2.78 -9.71 -30.42
C ILE A 72 3.74 -8.53 -30.53
N LYS A 73 3.49 -7.66 -31.51
CA LYS A 73 4.20 -6.38 -31.62
C LYS A 73 3.52 -5.35 -30.70
N ASP A 74 4.23 -4.92 -29.67
CA ASP A 74 3.75 -3.91 -28.70
C ASP A 74 4.54 -2.60 -28.83
N GLU A 75 4.47 -1.97 -30.02
CA GLU A 75 5.24 -0.77 -30.33
C GLU A 75 4.93 0.42 -29.37
N LYS A 76 3.70 0.49 -28.89
CA LYS A 76 3.22 1.58 -28.00
C LYS A 76 3.24 1.20 -26.52
N GLY A 77 3.65 0.00 -26.16
CA GLY A 77 3.64 -0.48 -24.78
C GLY A 77 2.24 -0.71 -24.18
N GLU A 78 1.17 -0.74 -25.03
CA GLU A 78 -0.20 -0.88 -24.52
C GLU A 78 -0.48 -2.25 -23.92
N ALA A 79 0.07 -3.31 -24.54
CA ALA A 79 -0.05 -4.65 -24.02
C ALA A 79 0.77 -4.84 -22.73
N ALA A 80 1.99 -4.30 -22.67
CA ALA A 80 2.80 -4.29 -21.46
C ALA A 80 2.08 -3.57 -20.29
N ARG A 81 1.49 -2.38 -20.55
CA ARG A 81 0.68 -1.66 -19.56
C ARG A 81 -0.54 -2.46 -19.08
N SER A 82 -1.17 -3.22 -19.99
CA SER A 82 -2.31 -4.06 -19.64
C SER A 82 -1.90 -5.20 -18.71
N ILE A 83 -0.74 -5.85 -18.95
CA ILE A 83 -0.17 -6.84 -18.04
C ILE A 83 0.18 -6.21 -16.69
N ALA A 84 0.81 -5.05 -16.69
CA ALA A 84 1.16 -4.34 -15.45
C ALA A 84 -0.08 -4.02 -14.59
N ARG A 85 -1.16 -3.52 -15.22
CA ARG A 85 -2.44 -3.27 -14.52
C ARG A 85 -3.06 -4.56 -13.97
N ALA A 86 -3.03 -5.62 -14.77
CA ALA A 86 -3.56 -6.92 -14.34
C ALA A 86 -2.76 -7.51 -13.18
N ALA A 87 -1.43 -7.40 -13.20
CA ALA A 87 -0.57 -7.85 -12.12
C ALA A 87 -0.84 -7.09 -10.80
N VAL A 88 -0.98 -5.75 -10.86
CA VAL A 88 -1.36 -4.93 -9.69
C VAL A 88 -2.75 -5.31 -9.18
N ALA A 89 -3.70 -5.60 -10.06
CA ALA A 89 -5.03 -6.04 -9.65
C ALA A 89 -4.98 -7.41 -8.97
N MET A 90 -4.18 -8.35 -9.48
CA MET A 90 -3.96 -9.66 -8.84
C MET A 90 -3.34 -9.54 -7.45
N ASP A 91 -2.37 -8.63 -7.27
CA ASP A 91 -1.72 -8.41 -5.95
C ASP A 91 -2.70 -7.86 -4.89
N LYS A 92 -3.79 -7.22 -5.30
CA LYS A 92 -4.87 -6.78 -4.40
C LYS A 92 -5.74 -7.94 -3.91
N GLU A 93 -5.98 -8.92 -4.76
CA GLU A 93 -6.91 -10.03 -4.51
C GLU A 93 -6.20 -11.26 -3.91
N VAL A 94 -4.93 -11.46 -4.22
CA VAL A 94 -4.18 -12.66 -3.85
C VAL A 94 -3.11 -12.32 -2.85
N LYS A 95 -3.23 -12.88 -1.64
CA LYS A 95 -2.16 -12.80 -0.65
C LYS A 95 -0.91 -13.52 -1.18
N ASP A 96 0.25 -12.91 -0.98
CA ASP A 96 1.55 -13.46 -1.38
C ASP A 96 1.72 -13.64 -2.91
N PHE A 97 0.99 -12.82 -3.70
CA PHE A 97 1.18 -12.77 -5.15
C PHE A 97 2.61 -12.34 -5.50
N ASN A 98 3.24 -13.07 -6.42
CA ASN A 98 4.62 -12.78 -6.82
C ASN A 98 4.69 -11.61 -7.81
N LEU A 99 4.42 -10.41 -7.33
CA LEU A 99 4.38 -9.20 -8.17
C LEU A 99 5.73 -8.89 -8.82
N ILE A 100 6.86 -9.22 -8.17
CA ILE A 100 8.20 -8.96 -8.70
C ILE A 100 8.50 -9.76 -10.00
N TYR A 101 7.79 -10.83 -10.25
CA TYR A 101 7.85 -11.57 -11.51
C TYR A 101 7.53 -10.69 -12.73
N PHE A 102 6.74 -9.63 -12.51
CA PHE A 102 6.26 -8.74 -13.57
C PHE A 102 7.18 -7.54 -13.84
N MET A 103 8.36 -7.48 -13.24
CA MET A 103 9.35 -6.40 -13.51
C MET A 103 9.60 -6.13 -14.99
N PRO A 104 9.74 -7.14 -15.88
CA PRO A 104 9.97 -6.88 -17.32
C PRO A 104 8.89 -6.04 -18.01
N TRP A 105 7.66 -6.05 -17.49
CA TRP A 105 6.57 -5.20 -17.99
C TRP A 105 6.52 -3.84 -17.29
N PHE A 106 6.96 -3.76 -16.02
CA PHE A 106 7.06 -2.49 -15.31
C PHE A 106 8.17 -1.61 -15.88
N ASP A 107 9.25 -2.19 -16.34
CA ASP A 107 10.36 -1.48 -17.02
C ASP A 107 9.93 -0.85 -18.36
N LYS A 108 8.80 -1.25 -18.92
CA LYS A 108 8.22 -0.70 -20.16
C LYS A 108 7.22 0.44 -19.92
N LEU A 109 7.04 0.88 -18.69
CA LEU A 109 6.16 2.02 -18.39
C LEU A 109 6.71 3.30 -19.01
N THR A 110 5.83 4.02 -19.70
CA THR A 110 6.15 5.30 -20.37
C THR A 110 5.91 6.50 -19.46
N ASP A 111 6.32 7.69 -19.85
CA ASP A 111 6.08 8.93 -19.08
C ASP A 111 4.58 9.18 -18.81
N GLU A 112 3.70 8.76 -19.70
CA GLU A 112 2.25 8.86 -19.50
C GLU A 112 1.77 7.97 -18.34
N ASP A 113 2.41 6.83 -18.13
CA ASP A 113 2.05 5.90 -17.04
C ASP A 113 2.44 6.41 -15.66
N TRP A 114 3.23 7.48 -15.59
CA TRP A 114 3.59 8.18 -14.35
C TRP A 114 2.72 9.40 -14.05
N LYS A 115 1.80 9.77 -14.94
CA LYS A 115 0.87 10.88 -14.73
C LYS A 115 -0.35 10.42 -13.94
N PRO A 116 -0.64 11.02 -12.78
CA PRO A 116 -1.88 10.73 -12.06
C PRO A 116 -3.08 11.19 -12.90
N TYR A 117 -4.21 10.53 -12.69
CA TYR A 117 -5.45 10.85 -13.38
C TYR A 117 -6.60 11.06 -12.39
N THR A 118 -7.67 11.70 -12.85
CA THR A 118 -8.82 12.01 -11.99
C THR A 118 -10.01 11.13 -12.41
N VAL A 119 -10.65 10.50 -11.42
CA VAL A 119 -11.90 9.74 -11.60
C VAL A 119 -12.90 10.25 -10.56
N ASN A 120 -14.07 10.67 -11.00
CA ASN A 120 -15.14 11.19 -10.14
C ASN A 120 -14.63 12.27 -9.13
N ASN A 121 -13.84 13.22 -9.62
CA ASN A 121 -13.18 14.27 -8.84
C ASN A 121 -12.16 13.79 -7.79
N HIS A 122 -11.81 12.50 -7.79
CA HIS A 122 -10.74 11.95 -6.95
C HIS A 122 -9.49 11.72 -7.77
N GLN A 123 -8.35 12.20 -7.27
CA GLN A 123 -7.06 11.95 -7.89
C GLN A 123 -6.66 10.49 -7.62
N VAL A 124 -6.44 9.73 -8.70
CA VAL A 124 -5.98 8.34 -8.65
C VAL A 124 -4.48 8.33 -8.94
N PRO A 125 -3.68 7.60 -8.16
CA PRO A 125 -2.25 7.42 -8.45
C PRO A 125 -2.04 6.88 -9.86
N SER A 126 -0.98 7.34 -10.52
CA SER A 126 -0.56 6.81 -11.82
C SER A 126 -0.29 5.32 -11.77
N LEU A 127 -0.27 4.63 -12.91
CA LEU A 127 0.06 3.20 -12.96
C LEU A 127 1.44 2.92 -12.34
N GLY A 128 2.46 3.71 -12.70
CA GLY A 128 3.80 3.57 -12.12
C GLY A 128 3.82 3.73 -10.60
N GLN A 129 3.07 4.69 -10.06
CA GLN A 129 2.93 4.87 -8.61
C GLN A 129 2.19 3.70 -7.95
N GLN A 130 1.15 3.15 -8.60
CA GLN A 130 0.47 1.95 -8.09
C GLN A 130 1.42 0.76 -8.02
N VAL A 131 2.16 0.49 -9.11
CA VAL A 131 3.16 -0.59 -9.13
C VAL A 131 4.17 -0.43 -7.99
N VAL A 132 4.77 0.75 -7.84
CA VAL A 132 5.74 1.02 -6.77
C VAL A 132 5.12 0.86 -5.40
N ASN A 133 3.92 1.38 -5.16
CA ASN A 133 3.25 1.25 -3.86
C ASN A 133 3.02 -0.23 -3.48
N HIS A 134 2.68 -1.07 -4.46
CA HIS A 134 2.48 -2.49 -4.25
C HIS A 134 3.80 -3.24 -4.01
N LEU A 135 4.83 -2.97 -4.80
CA LEU A 135 6.17 -3.56 -4.60
C LEU A 135 6.82 -3.13 -3.28
N MET A 136 6.54 -1.91 -2.83
CA MET A 136 7.06 -1.38 -1.57
C MET A 136 6.23 -1.74 -0.34
N LYS A 137 5.11 -2.45 -0.53
CA LYS A 137 4.31 -2.94 0.59
C LYS A 137 5.13 -3.92 1.42
N ASP A 138 5.14 -3.68 2.72
CA ASP A 138 5.86 -4.49 3.70
C ASP A 138 7.37 -4.68 3.37
N ILE A 139 7.98 -3.68 2.72
CA ILE A 139 9.37 -3.72 2.25
C ILE A 139 10.36 -4.05 3.38
N GLN A 140 10.05 -3.68 4.63
CA GLN A 140 10.88 -3.99 5.80
C GLN A 140 10.93 -5.49 6.14
N THR A 141 10.04 -6.31 5.59
CA THR A 141 10.04 -7.76 5.77
C THR A 141 10.68 -8.51 4.59
N ARG A 142 11.10 -7.77 3.55
CA ARG A 142 11.70 -8.34 2.34
C ARG A 142 13.21 -8.48 2.48
N ASP A 143 13.77 -9.45 1.77
CA ASP A 143 15.21 -9.63 1.67
C ASP A 143 15.90 -8.57 0.79
N ILE A 144 17.22 -8.52 0.87
CA ILE A 144 18.02 -7.55 0.13
C ILE A 144 17.94 -7.74 -1.39
N ASP A 145 17.75 -8.98 -1.85
CA ASP A 145 17.65 -9.28 -3.30
C ASP A 145 16.35 -8.71 -3.87
N TYR A 146 15.25 -8.82 -3.13
CA TYR A 146 14.00 -8.17 -3.48
C TYR A 146 14.16 -6.65 -3.56
N ILE A 147 14.78 -6.05 -2.54
CA ILE A 147 15.01 -4.60 -2.47
C ILE A 147 15.84 -4.14 -3.68
N ASN A 148 16.92 -4.86 -4.01
CA ASN A 148 17.75 -4.53 -5.16
C ASN A 148 17.00 -4.59 -6.48
N LYS A 149 16.14 -5.60 -6.68
CA LYS A 149 15.31 -5.74 -7.89
C LYS A 149 14.34 -4.59 -8.09
N VAL A 150 13.78 -4.03 -7.02
CA VAL A 150 12.84 -2.90 -7.12
C VAL A 150 13.51 -1.53 -7.10
N ALA A 151 14.81 -1.47 -6.78
CA ALA A 151 15.53 -0.20 -6.58
C ALA A 151 15.53 0.70 -7.82
N ASP A 152 15.66 0.14 -9.01
CA ASP A 152 15.70 0.92 -10.26
C ASP A 152 14.32 1.52 -10.56
N LEU A 153 13.26 0.75 -10.42
CA LEU A 153 11.89 1.25 -10.60
C LEU A 153 11.55 2.31 -9.55
N PHE A 154 12.01 2.11 -8.31
CA PHE A 154 11.83 3.10 -7.25
C PHE A 154 12.60 4.41 -7.56
N ARG A 155 13.82 4.33 -8.11
CA ARG A 155 14.54 5.52 -8.58
C ARG A 155 13.78 6.27 -9.67
N GLN A 156 13.18 5.56 -10.64
CA GLN A 156 12.29 6.17 -11.63
C GLN A 156 11.10 6.88 -10.96
N ALA A 157 10.44 6.25 -9.99
CA ALA A 157 9.35 6.85 -9.25
C ALA A 157 9.75 8.16 -8.56
N MET A 158 10.94 8.21 -7.95
CA MET A 158 11.47 9.41 -7.31
C MET A 158 11.77 10.53 -8.31
N GLN A 159 12.22 10.20 -9.53
CA GLN A 159 12.48 11.17 -10.60
C GLN A 159 11.18 11.69 -11.23
N LYS A 160 10.24 10.79 -11.54
CA LYS A 160 8.99 11.14 -12.24
C LYS A 160 7.94 11.79 -11.33
N ALA A 161 7.97 11.50 -10.04
CA ALA A 161 7.02 12.02 -9.06
C ALA A 161 7.68 12.37 -7.71
N PRO A 162 8.63 13.35 -7.69
CA PRO A 162 9.46 13.65 -6.50
C PRO A 162 8.65 14.21 -5.32
N GLY A 163 7.49 14.79 -5.58
CA GLY A 163 6.57 15.32 -4.56
C GLY A 163 5.51 14.33 -4.05
N TYR A 164 5.47 13.13 -4.59
CA TYR A 164 4.46 12.16 -4.19
C TYR A 164 4.76 11.64 -2.79
N LYS A 165 3.79 11.84 -1.87
CA LYS A 165 3.93 11.55 -0.44
C LYS A 165 4.42 10.14 -0.14
N LEU A 166 3.86 9.14 -0.83
CA LEU A 166 4.23 7.74 -0.58
C LEU A 166 5.64 7.41 -1.05
N ASN A 167 6.15 8.04 -2.13
CA ASN A 167 7.54 7.86 -2.53
C ASN A 167 8.52 8.32 -1.43
N LEU A 168 8.26 9.48 -0.81
CA LEU A 168 9.08 9.95 0.32
C LEU A 168 8.96 9.04 1.53
N ARG A 169 7.76 8.50 1.82
CA ARG A 169 7.57 7.52 2.89
C ARG A 169 8.36 6.23 2.61
N HIS A 170 8.28 5.70 1.39
CA HIS A 170 9.05 4.52 0.99
C HIS A 170 10.56 4.75 1.06
N LEU A 171 11.02 5.95 0.70
CA LEU A 171 12.42 6.32 0.87
C LEU A 171 12.86 6.27 2.33
N ALA A 172 12.05 6.79 3.26
CA ALA A 172 12.35 6.72 4.69
C ALA A 172 12.39 5.27 5.19
N GLN A 173 11.47 4.42 4.75
CA GLN A 173 11.45 2.98 5.08
C GLN A 173 12.71 2.27 4.55
N LEU A 174 13.13 2.56 3.33
CA LEU A 174 14.39 2.01 2.76
C LEU A 174 15.61 2.47 3.57
N HIS A 175 15.66 3.73 3.99
CA HIS A 175 16.74 4.21 4.86
C HIS A 175 16.82 3.44 6.19
N ILE A 176 15.67 3.08 6.79
CA ILE A 176 15.63 2.26 8.00
C ILE A 176 16.26 0.88 7.72
N ILE A 177 15.85 0.20 6.65
CA ILE A 177 16.33 -1.13 6.27
C ILE A 177 17.86 -1.12 6.02
N LEU A 178 18.36 -0.05 5.44
CA LEU A 178 19.78 0.14 5.16
C LEU A 178 20.59 0.64 6.37
N GLY A 179 19.98 0.69 7.58
CA GLY A 179 20.64 1.18 8.79
C GLY A 179 20.95 2.67 8.80
N GLN A 180 20.36 3.45 7.87
CA GLN A 180 20.60 4.89 7.71
C GLN A 180 19.56 5.71 8.51
N SER A 181 19.53 5.50 9.82
CA SER A 181 18.50 6.06 10.71
C SER A 181 18.42 7.59 10.64
N ASP A 182 19.55 8.29 10.51
CA ASP A 182 19.54 9.76 10.41
C ASP A 182 18.86 10.25 9.13
N LYS A 183 19.07 9.55 8.01
CA LYS A 183 18.40 9.89 6.73
C LYS A 183 16.91 9.59 6.81
N ALA A 184 16.52 8.50 7.45
CA ALA A 184 15.12 8.17 7.70
C ALA A 184 14.46 9.26 8.55
N LEU A 185 15.11 9.66 9.66
CA LEU A 185 14.66 10.72 10.55
C LEU A 185 14.42 12.03 9.78
N GLN A 186 15.38 12.48 8.99
CA GLN A 186 15.26 13.70 8.19
C GLN A 186 14.13 13.60 7.15
N THR A 187 13.95 12.43 6.55
CA THR A 187 12.89 12.21 5.57
C THR A 187 11.51 12.27 6.22
N TYR A 188 11.32 11.65 7.40
CA TYR A 188 10.05 11.75 8.15
C TYR A 188 9.78 13.18 8.66
N LYS A 189 10.79 13.90 9.13
CA LYS A 189 10.66 15.33 9.49
C LYS A 189 10.16 16.14 8.30
N ARG A 190 10.77 15.95 7.11
CA ARG A 190 10.34 16.60 5.87
C ARG A 190 8.90 16.27 5.50
N LEU A 191 8.47 15.02 5.65
CA LEU A 191 7.08 14.58 5.44
C LEU A 191 6.13 15.28 6.42
N LEU A 192 6.45 15.28 7.72
CA LEU A 192 5.60 15.85 8.77
C LEU A 192 5.51 17.38 8.74
N ARG A 193 6.42 18.08 8.05
CA ARG A 193 6.26 19.51 7.75
C ARG A 193 5.08 19.79 6.82
N ARG A 194 4.75 18.83 5.95
CA ARG A 194 3.72 18.99 4.91
C ARG A 194 2.44 18.21 5.20
N TYR A 195 2.56 17.04 5.82
CA TYR A 195 1.47 16.08 6.00
C TYR A 195 1.33 15.72 7.47
N LYS A 196 0.09 15.66 7.97
CA LYS A 196 -0.20 15.35 9.37
C LYS A 196 -0.91 14.00 9.50
N ASP A 197 -0.55 13.04 8.66
CA ASP A 197 -1.15 11.70 8.73
C ASP A 197 -0.65 10.96 9.98
N ALA A 198 -1.55 10.36 10.71
CA ALA A 198 -1.28 9.67 11.97
C ALA A 198 -0.15 8.64 11.88
N TYR A 199 -0.10 7.86 10.79
CA TYR A 199 0.92 6.85 10.61
C TYR A 199 2.35 7.42 10.47
N LEU A 200 2.51 8.65 9.96
CA LEU A 200 3.83 9.28 9.85
C LEU A 200 4.41 9.62 11.22
N PHE A 201 3.57 10.06 12.17
CA PHE A 201 3.99 10.26 13.55
C PHE A 201 4.40 8.95 14.21
N ALA A 202 3.60 7.89 14.02
CA ALA A 202 3.90 6.58 14.60
C ALA A 202 5.16 5.93 13.99
N GLU A 203 5.39 6.08 12.69
CA GLU A 203 6.60 5.61 12.02
C GLU A 203 7.84 6.40 12.50
N LEU A 204 7.75 7.72 12.67
CA LEU A 204 8.81 8.51 13.26
C LEU A 204 9.09 8.10 14.71
N ALA A 205 8.05 7.80 15.50
CA ALA A 205 8.21 7.33 16.88
C ALA A 205 9.02 6.02 16.95
N SER A 206 8.96 5.17 15.92
CA SER A 206 9.70 3.91 15.92
C SER A 206 11.22 4.06 15.76
N ILE A 207 11.70 5.23 15.28
CA ILE A 207 13.11 5.47 14.99
C ILE A 207 13.78 6.52 15.86
N VAL A 208 13.02 7.39 16.55
CA VAL A 208 13.62 8.31 17.52
C VAL A 208 14.05 7.54 18.77
N ASN A 209 15.13 7.98 19.44
CA ASN A 209 15.63 7.32 20.65
C ASN A 209 15.02 7.92 21.93
N ASP A 210 14.74 9.21 21.94
CA ASP A 210 14.18 9.91 23.09
C ASP A 210 12.74 9.48 23.36
N GLU A 211 12.50 8.92 24.56
CA GLU A 211 11.18 8.36 24.93
C GLU A 211 10.12 9.44 25.16
N THR A 212 10.53 10.66 25.54
CA THR A 212 9.61 11.80 25.63
C THR A 212 9.11 12.19 24.24
N GLN A 213 10.01 12.22 23.26
CA GLN A 213 9.64 12.45 21.87
C GLN A 213 8.75 11.32 21.32
N LYS A 214 9.06 10.05 21.67
CA LYS A 214 8.20 8.91 21.28
C LYS A 214 6.78 9.07 21.82
N MET A 215 6.63 9.36 23.12
CA MET A 215 5.32 9.58 23.71
C MET A 215 4.58 10.73 23.03
N ALA A 216 5.27 11.85 22.79
CA ALA A 216 4.67 13.00 22.11
C ALA A 216 4.22 12.65 20.68
N LEU A 217 4.99 11.87 19.94
CA LEU A 217 4.64 11.43 18.59
C LEU A 217 3.43 10.50 18.59
N PHE A 218 3.31 9.55 19.53
CA PHE A 218 2.10 8.72 19.65
C PHE A 218 0.87 9.53 20.06
N CYS A 219 1.00 10.52 20.94
CA CYS A 219 -0.08 11.46 21.25
C CYS A 219 -0.58 12.17 19.97
N GLN A 220 0.35 12.67 19.13
CA GLN A 220 -0.02 13.30 17.87
C GLN A 220 -0.61 12.29 16.87
N ALA A 221 -0.12 11.04 16.84
CA ALA A 221 -0.72 9.99 16.03
C ALA A 221 -2.19 9.73 16.42
N ILE A 222 -2.50 9.70 17.71
CA ILE A 222 -3.89 9.55 18.21
C ILE A 222 -4.75 10.74 17.79
N LEU A 223 -4.28 11.97 17.98
CA LEU A 223 -5.02 13.19 17.63
C LEU A 223 -5.32 13.30 16.12
N HIS A 224 -4.41 12.84 15.27
CA HIS A 224 -4.54 12.94 13.83
C HIS A 224 -5.17 11.70 13.17
N GLN A 225 -5.54 10.67 13.95
CA GLN A 225 -6.18 9.49 13.40
C GLN A 225 -7.67 9.70 13.18
N THR A 226 -8.07 9.67 11.92
CA THR A 226 -9.48 9.86 11.51
C THR A 226 -10.30 8.57 11.56
N GLN A 227 -9.65 7.41 11.47
CA GLN A 227 -10.32 6.12 11.53
C GLN A 227 -10.01 5.43 12.86
N GLU A 228 -10.97 5.42 13.76
CA GLU A 228 -10.83 4.94 15.14
C GLU A 228 -10.15 3.57 15.23
N LYS A 229 -10.51 2.65 14.35
CA LYS A 229 -9.95 1.29 14.28
C LYS A 229 -8.42 1.26 14.34
N PHE A 230 -7.75 2.20 13.68
CA PHE A 230 -6.28 2.23 13.62
C PHE A 230 -5.65 2.93 14.83
N ALA A 231 -6.41 3.70 15.60
CA ALA A 231 -5.91 4.33 16.81
C ALA A 231 -5.56 3.31 17.91
N ALA A 232 -6.19 2.14 17.91
CA ALA A 232 -5.95 1.08 18.91
C ALA A 232 -4.47 0.75 19.09
N LYS A 233 -3.70 0.69 17.99
CA LYS A 233 -2.26 0.44 18.03
C LYS A 233 -1.50 1.58 18.72
N TYR A 234 -1.86 2.83 18.45
CA TYR A 234 -1.19 4.00 19.02
C TYR A 234 -1.44 4.13 20.52
N HIS A 235 -2.68 3.86 20.96
CA HIS A 235 -3.01 3.77 22.38
C HIS A 235 -2.21 2.68 23.09
N LEU A 236 -2.04 1.51 22.48
CA LEU A 236 -1.23 0.44 23.05
C LEU A 236 0.23 0.87 23.24
N GLU A 237 0.85 1.41 22.20
CA GLU A 237 2.26 1.84 22.23
C GLU A 237 2.49 2.98 23.26
N LEU A 238 1.59 3.96 23.28
CA LEU A 238 1.65 5.05 24.25
C LEU A 238 1.48 4.52 25.69
N GLY A 239 0.52 3.63 25.93
CA GLY A 239 0.30 3.01 27.22
C GLY A 239 1.53 2.26 27.75
N LEU A 240 2.24 1.55 26.85
CA LEU A 240 3.49 0.86 27.23
C LEU A 240 4.59 1.84 27.64
N LEU A 241 4.77 2.92 26.92
CA LEU A 241 5.74 3.96 27.24
C LEU A 241 5.38 4.64 28.59
N LEU A 242 4.13 5.02 28.78
CA LEU A 242 3.64 5.63 30.01
C LEU A 242 3.84 4.70 31.22
N LYS A 243 3.55 3.41 31.07
CA LYS A 243 3.78 2.39 32.10
C LYS A 243 5.28 2.30 32.45
N LYS A 244 6.15 2.26 31.45
CA LYS A 244 7.61 2.20 31.62
C LYS A 244 8.12 3.40 32.41
N HIS A 245 7.52 4.59 32.22
CA HIS A 245 7.86 5.82 32.96
C HIS A 245 7.11 6.01 34.28
N GLY A 246 6.45 4.98 34.76
CA GLY A 246 5.75 5.02 36.06
C GLY A 246 4.42 5.79 36.06
N MET A 247 3.98 6.30 34.91
CA MET A 247 2.70 7.02 34.76
C MET A 247 1.52 6.05 34.63
N LYS A 248 1.36 5.21 35.65
CA LYS A 248 0.46 4.04 35.62
C LYS A 248 -1.00 4.41 35.36
N SER A 249 -1.52 5.48 35.98
CA SER A 249 -2.92 5.91 35.78
C SER A 249 -3.21 6.30 34.32
N ARG A 250 -2.25 6.93 33.63
CA ARG A 250 -2.34 7.25 32.21
C ARG A 250 -2.23 5.99 31.35
N ALA A 251 -1.32 5.07 31.73
CA ALA A 251 -1.18 3.81 31.02
C ALA A 251 -2.47 2.97 31.04
N VAL A 252 -3.18 2.95 32.20
CA VAL A 252 -4.50 2.28 32.30
C VAL A 252 -5.52 2.93 31.37
N TYR A 253 -5.55 4.25 31.31
CA TYR A 253 -6.44 4.97 30.39
C TYR A 253 -6.20 4.54 28.95
N GLU A 254 -4.93 4.53 28.52
CA GLU A 254 -4.54 4.17 27.14
C GLU A 254 -4.87 2.70 26.79
N PHE A 255 -4.58 1.77 27.69
CA PHE A 255 -4.92 0.36 27.48
C PHE A 255 -6.44 0.15 27.44
N THR A 256 -7.20 0.89 28.25
CA THR A 256 -8.67 0.86 28.25
C THR A 256 -9.22 1.38 26.93
N CYS A 257 -8.67 2.49 26.40
CA CYS A 257 -9.02 3.02 25.08
C CYS A 257 -8.72 2.00 23.98
N CYS A 258 -7.53 1.40 24.00
CA CYS A 258 -7.16 0.32 23.05
C CYS A 258 -8.17 -0.83 23.08
N ALA A 259 -8.50 -1.35 24.27
CA ALA A 259 -9.44 -2.45 24.44
C ALA A 259 -10.85 -2.07 23.97
N GLY A 260 -11.32 -0.87 24.33
CA GLY A 260 -12.62 -0.35 23.93
C GLY A 260 -12.76 -0.22 22.40
N ILE A 261 -11.75 0.33 21.71
CA ILE A 261 -11.71 0.42 20.26
C ILE A 261 -11.74 -0.98 19.64
N ARG A 262 -10.92 -1.91 20.10
CA ARG A 262 -10.89 -3.29 19.58
C ARG A 262 -12.25 -3.95 19.71
N LYS A 263 -12.92 -3.83 20.88
CA LYS A 263 -14.26 -4.37 21.12
C LYS A 263 -15.31 -3.77 20.18
N ARG A 264 -15.34 -2.45 20.00
CA ARG A 264 -16.29 -1.78 19.09
C ARG A 264 -16.15 -2.21 17.65
N HIS A 265 -14.93 -2.56 17.23
CA HIS A 265 -14.62 -2.99 15.86
C HIS A 265 -14.56 -4.52 15.69
N GLY A 266 -15.04 -5.30 16.64
CA GLY A 266 -15.04 -6.77 16.56
C GLY A 266 -13.64 -7.40 16.53
N LEU A 267 -12.62 -6.69 16.98
CA LEU A 267 -11.25 -7.20 17.05
C LEU A 267 -11.01 -7.90 18.41
N PRO A 268 -10.31 -9.04 18.43
CA PRO A 268 -10.07 -9.76 19.69
C PRO A 268 -9.14 -8.94 20.62
N ILE A 269 -9.41 -8.98 21.91
CA ILE A 269 -8.45 -8.53 22.93
C ILE A 269 -7.29 -9.51 22.92
N THR A 270 -6.07 -9.00 22.69
CA THR A 270 -4.90 -9.87 22.68
C THR A 270 -4.54 -10.29 24.12
N PRO A 271 -3.99 -11.51 24.34
CA PRO A 271 -3.53 -11.93 25.65
C PRO A 271 -2.51 -10.96 26.27
N PHE A 272 -1.75 -10.26 25.43
CA PHE A 272 -0.80 -9.26 25.88
C PHE A 272 -1.52 -8.02 26.47
N LEU A 273 -2.51 -7.48 25.77
CA LEU A 273 -3.27 -6.32 26.25
C LEU A 273 -4.05 -6.66 27.52
N ASP A 274 -4.66 -7.83 27.57
CA ASP A 274 -5.38 -8.33 28.72
C ASP A 274 -4.45 -8.42 29.95
N ARG A 275 -3.24 -8.95 29.79
CA ARG A 275 -2.22 -8.97 30.84
C ARG A 275 -1.88 -7.57 31.34
N GLN A 276 -1.70 -6.57 30.44
CA GLN A 276 -1.40 -5.20 30.83
C GLN A 276 -2.53 -4.59 31.69
N LEU A 277 -3.78 -4.83 31.33
CA LEU A 277 -4.95 -4.37 32.08
C LEU A 277 -5.04 -5.06 33.43
N ASN A 278 -4.82 -6.36 33.50
CA ASN A 278 -4.87 -7.14 34.74
C ASN A 278 -3.76 -6.74 35.73
N GLU A 279 -2.54 -6.48 35.25
CA GLU A 279 -1.42 -6.00 36.08
C GLU A 279 -1.70 -4.63 36.73
N LEU A 280 -2.53 -3.80 36.10
CA LEU A 280 -2.84 -2.45 36.56
C LEU A 280 -4.29 -2.31 37.06
N ARG A 281 -5.00 -3.39 37.29
CA ARG A 281 -6.44 -3.40 37.62
C ARG A 281 -6.85 -2.54 38.83
N GLU A 282 -5.95 -2.35 39.80
CA GLU A 282 -6.20 -1.56 41.03
C GLU A 282 -5.85 -0.08 40.84
N ILE A 283 -5.29 0.30 39.70
CA ILE A 283 -4.92 1.66 39.37
C ILE A 283 -6.10 2.40 38.75
N ILE A 284 -6.48 3.53 39.36
CA ILE A 284 -7.52 4.39 38.80
C ILE A 284 -6.96 5.14 37.59
N PRO A 285 -7.61 5.06 36.41
CA PRO A 285 -7.18 5.80 35.23
C PRO A 285 -7.38 7.30 35.44
N VAL A 286 -6.60 8.11 34.74
CA VAL A 286 -6.85 9.55 34.64
C VAL A 286 -8.16 9.84 33.91
N SER A 287 -8.70 11.03 34.10
CA SER A 287 -9.87 11.48 33.33
C SER A 287 -9.52 11.72 31.87
N GLN A 288 -10.53 11.63 31.01
CA GLN A 288 -10.37 11.92 29.57
C GLN A 288 -9.82 13.33 29.32
N SER A 289 -10.25 14.33 30.13
CA SER A 289 -9.78 15.71 29.98
C SER A 289 -8.30 15.88 30.32
N GLU A 290 -7.81 15.15 31.33
CA GLU A 290 -6.39 15.17 31.70
C GLU A 290 -5.52 14.51 30.62
N GLU A 291 -6.00 13.44 30.01
CA GLU A 291 -5.26 12.77 28.93
C GLU A 291 -5.29 13.58 27.64
N GLN A 292 -6.42 14.21 27.33
CA GLN A 292 -6.53 15.14 26.21
C GLN A 292 -5.57 16.32 26.36
N ALA A 293 -5.40 16.84 27.57
CA ALA A 293 -4.41 17.88 27.86
C ALA A 293 -2.97 17.42 27.63
N LEU A 294 -2.63 16.16 27.89
CA LEU A 294 -1.32 15.58 27.53
C LEU A 294 -1.14 15.57 26.01
N TYR A 295 -2.14 15.07 25.25
CA TYR A 295 -2.05 15.02 23.78
C TYR A 295 -1.85 16.42 23.19
N LEU A 296 -2.56 17.43 23.67
CA LEU A 296 -2.42 18.79 23.15
C LEU A 296 -1.05 19.39 23.48
N ARG A 297 -0.52 19.19 24.70
CA ARG A 297 0.81 19.68 25.09
C ARG A 297 1.93 19.02 24.30
N SER A 298 1.76 17.77 23.88
CA SER A 298 2.75 17.03 23.11
C SER A 298 3.08 17.67 21.75
N LYS A 299 2.18 18.53 21.24
CA LYS A 299 2.37 19.26 19.99
C LYS A 299 3.66 20.07 19.97
N ALA A 300 3.95 20.81 21.04
CA ALA A 300 5.16 21.65 21.13
C ALA A 300 6.43 20.82 21.04
N VAL A 301 6.46 19.63 21.66
CA VAL A 301 7.61 18.71 21.62
C VAL A 301 7.82 18.20 20.19
N VAL A 302 6.75 17.84 19.51
CA VAL A 302 6.82 17.33 18.12
C VAL A 302 7.21 18.44 17.14
N GLU A 303 6.70 19.65 17.30
CA GLU A 303 7.10 20.81 16.48
C GLU A 303 8.59 21.13 16.63
N ALA A 304 9.10 21.15 17.86
CA ALA A 304 10.54 21.32 18.10
C ALA A 304 11.37 20.22 17.45
N LEU A 305 10.94 18.95 17.53
CA LEU A 305 11.63 17.82 16.86
C LEU A 305 11.64 17.98 15.34
N ILE A 306 10.53 18.41 14.73
CA ILE A 306 10.39 18.50 13.27
C ILE A 306 11.18 19.70 12.71
N MET A 307 11.32 20.78 13.47
CA MET A 307 12.00 22.00 13.01
C MET A 307 13.52 21.91 13.12
N ASN A 308 14.03 21.19 14.10
CA ASN A 308 15.45 20.92 14.29
C ASN A 308 15.91 19.73 13.42
#